data_d601ea530f6c30bf78e53947a8e0b7f1
#
_entry.id   d601ea530f6c30bf78e53947a8e0b7f1
#
_cell.length_a   1.000
_cell.length_b   1.000
_cell.length_c   1.000
_cell.angle_alpha   90.00
_cell.angle_beta   90.00
_cell.angle_gamma   90.00
#
_symmetry.space_group_name_H-M   'P 1'
#
loop_
_entity.id
_entity.type
_entity.pdbx_description
1 polymer ?
#
loop_
_entity_poly.entity_id
_entity_poly.type
_entity_poly.pdbx_seq_one_letter_code
_entity_poly.pdbx_strand_id
1 'polypeptide(L)'
;MKKYLLVLLVACAGSSAFAQNNGKTPYLTKSLSGQSIKDVFVNTSGGSITVSGTSDEQPRVEVFIQGNNGNGDLPKEEIQKRLDENYDLKVDVSGGELHASAKNKKNNMDWKKSLSISFRIYVPGNVATNLNTSGGSIHLDNLTGAQQFETSGGSLHLDKITGTIKGRTSGGSIHVSNSKEDIDLQTSGGSVEANNCTGRIRLETSGGSLHLDGLKGDIKATTSGGSISGNKIDGDFITGTSGGSINLTDLSCSLDASTSAGSIHAQFISVGKSVKIDASSGRVDLQLPSKQGLNLDLRADRIETNLADNFSGSKDKERVEGKLNGGGSLVEVRGSNRVSLTVN
;
A
#
# COMPACT_ATOMS: atom_id res chain seq x y z
N MET A 1 33.70 57.93 45.00
CA MET A 1 33.33 56.52 45.20
C MET A 1 32.31 56.14 44.21
N LYS A 2 32.74 55.48 43.10
CA LYS A 2 31.85 55.04 42.01
C LYS A 2 31.46 53.59 42.27
N LYS A 3 30.18 53.30 42.48
CA LYS A 3 29.65 51.92 42.62
C LYS A 3 29.40 51.35 41.23
N TYR A 4 30.11 50.29 40.83
CA TYR A 4 29.84 49.52 39.63
C TYR A 4 28.79 48.45 39.96
N LEU A 5 27.65 48.53 39.26
CA LEU A 5 26.60 47.57 39.29
C LEU A 5 26.90 46.45 38.25
N LEU A 6 27.25 45.25 38.71
CA LEU A 6 27.52 44.12 37.88
C LEU A 6 26.16 43.44 37.53
N VAL A 7 25.73 43.58 36.28
CA VAL A 7 24.54 42.86 35.80
C VAL A 7 25.01 41.49 35.29
N LEU A 8 24.65 40.45 36.03
CA LEU A 8 24.86 39.05 35.63
C LEU A 8 23.80 38.65 34.61
N LEU A 9 24.16 38.51 33.33
CA LEU A 9 23.29 37.98 32.28
C LEU A 9 23.38 36.45 32.35
N VAL A 10 22.35 35.83 32.92
CA VAL A 10 22.17 34.37 32.87
C VAL A 10 21.62 34.01 31.49
N ALA A 11 22.48 33.54 30.59
CA ALA A 11 22.06 32.94 29.36
C ALA A 11 21.53 31.54 29.64
N CYS A 12 20.23 31.35 29.72
CA CYS A 12 19.59 30.04 29.65
C CYS A 12 19.74 29.51 28.22
N ALA A 13 20.80 28.73 28.00
CA ALA A 13 20.89 27.86 26.82
C ALA A 13 19.88 26.72 26.97
N GLY A 14 18.68 26.92 26.46
CA GLY A 14 17.72 25.84 26.22
C GLY A 14 18.27 24.95 25.13
N SER A 15 18.89 23.84 25.50
CA SER A 15 19.21 22.75 24.59
C SER A 15 17.91 22.08 24.15
N SER A 16 17.32 22.57 23.05
CA SER A 16 16.34 21.82 22.28
C SER A 16 17.06 20.57 21.76
N ALA A 17 16.72 19.43 22.35
CA ALA A 17 17.09 18.12 21.79
C ALA A 17 16.36 17.99 20.46
N PHE A 18 16.98 18.42 19.37
CA PHE A 18 16.59 18.01 18.04
C PHE A 18 16.84 16.53 17.96
N ALA A 19 15.76 15.73 17.82
CA ALA A 19 15.85 14.36 17.43
C ALA A 19 16.80 14.27 16.22
N GLN A 20 17.83 13.43 16.33
CA GLN A 20 18.78 13.16 15.24
C GLN A 20 18.01 12.59 14.05
N ASN A 21 17.56 13.50 13.21
CA ASN A 21 17.14 13.14 11.86
C ASN A 21 18.45 12.91 11.08
N ASN A 22 18.70 11.69 10.61
CA ASN A 22 19.80 11.35 9.70
C ASN A 22 19.60 12.07 8.34
N GLY A 23 19.36 13.36 8.35
CA GLY A 23 18.98 14.16 7.21
C GLY A 23 20.16 14.88 6.62
N LYS A 24 20.50 14.50 5.39
CA LYS A 24 21.31 15.35 4.52
C LYS A 24 20.68 16.74 4.46
N THR A 25 21.52 17.77 4.45
CA THR A 25 21.04 19.16 4.31
C THR A 25 20.37 19.33 2.93
N PRO A 26 19.17 19.91 2.84
CA PRO A 26 18.53 20.17 1.56
C PRO A 26 19.39 21.12 0.70
N TYR A 27 19.46 20.85 -0.59
CA TYR A 27 20.09 21.73 -1.57
C TYR A 27 19.34 23.05 -1.70
N LEU A 28 18.01 22.99 -1.69
CA LEU A 28 17.10 24.12 -1.76
C LEU A 28 15.94 23.91 -0.79
N THR A 29 15.58 24.94 -0.05
CA THR A 29 14.33 24.99 0.71
C THR A 29 13.51 26.19 0.24
N LYS A 30 12.24 25.96 -0.14
CA LYS A 30 11.28 27.02 -0.51
C LYS A 30 10.11 27.01 0.48
N SER A 31 9.91 28.10 1.20
CA SER A 31 8.75 28.29 2.07
C SER A 31 7.47 28.39 1.25
N LEU A 32 6.41 27.75 1.73
CA LEU A 32 5.05 27.85 1.22
C LEU A 32 4.14 28.62 2.18
N SER A 33 4.70 29.25 3.22
CA SER A 33 3.94 30.04 4.20
C SER A 33 3.12 31.14 3.51
N GLY A 34 1.84 31.24 3.88
CA GLY A 34 0.92 32.21 3.28
C GLY A 34 0.37 31.78 1.92
N GLN A 35 0.77 30.62 1.38
CA GLN A 35 0.21 30.03 0.18
C GLN A 35 -0.91 29.05 0.52
N SER A 36 -2.07 29.18 -0.13
CA SER A 36 -3.17 28.21 0.00
C SER A 36 -2.99 27.11 -1.05
N ILE A 37 -2.19 26.08 -0.71
CA ILE A 37 -1.94 24.96 -1.62
C ILE A 37 -3.16 24.01 -1.58
N LYS A 38 -3.67 23.67 -2.79
CA LYS A 38 -4.75 22.69 -3.00
C LYS A 38 -4.29 21.49 -3.80
N ASP A 39 -3.36 21.72 -4.73
CA ASP A 39 -2.87 20.72 -5.66
C ASP A 39 -1.35 20.71 -5.68
N VAL A 40 -0.77 19.51 -5.69
CA VAL A 40 0.68 19.28 -5.70
C VAL A 40 1.06 18.42 -6.89
N PHE A 41 1.82 18.99 -7.82
CA PHE A 41 2.34 18.32 -9.00
C PHE A 41 3.85 18.15 -8.88
N VAL A 42 4.31 16.88 -8.89
CA VAL A 42 5.75 16.59 -8.84
C VAL A 42 6.16 15.68 -9.98
N ASN A 43 7.26 16.04 -10.65
CA ASN A 43 7.83 15.20 -11.70
C ASN A 43 9.37 15.20 -11.59
N THR A 44 9.94 13.99 -11.38
CA THR A 44 11.40 13.82 -11.36
C THR A 44 11.81 12.51 -12.05
N SER A 45 13.03 12.42 -12.55
CA SER A 45 13.48 11.23 -13.28
C SER A 45 14.07 10.16 -12.37
N GLY A 46 14.76 10.52 -11.29
CA GLY A 46 15.53 9.54 -10.50
C GLY A 46 15.39 9.65 -8.99
N GLY A 47 14.79 10.73 -8.47
CA GLY A 47 14.68 10.99 -7.04
C GLY A 47 13.36 10.49 -6.44
N SER A 48 13.36 10.33 -5.14
CA SER A 48 12.17 10.02 -4.38
C SER A 48 11.27 11.24 -4.17
N ILE A 49 9.98 11.01 -4.01
CA ILE A 49 9.00 12.04 -3.72
C ILE A 49 8.34 11.71 -2.38
N THR A 50 8.36 12.66 -1.45
CA THR A 50 7.65 12.56 -0.18
C THR A 50 6.69 13.73 -0.06
N VAL A 51 5.42 13.47 0.23
CA VAL A 51 4.43 14.52 0.53
C VAL A 51 3.77 14.18 1.86
N SER A 52 3.92 15.09 2.82
CA SER A 52 3.37 14.94 4.17
C SER A 52 2.34 16.02 4.46
N GLY A 53 1.13 15.62 4.84
CA GLY A 53 0.12 16.50 5.38
C GLY A 53 0.43 16.83 6.82
N THR A 54 0.68 18.08 7.13
CA THR A 54 1.04 18.50 8.49
C THR A 54 0.27 19.73 8.93
N SER A 55 -0.09 19.77 10.23
CA SER A 55 -0.58 20.96 10.92
C SER A 55 0.51 21.64 11.74
N ASP A 56 1.57 20.94 12.06
CA ASP A 56 2.55 21.33 13.08
C ASP A 56 3.85 21.87 12.45
N GLU A 57 4.12 21.51 11.21
CA GLU A 57 5.29 21.98 10.48
C GLU A 57 4.96 23.11 9.52
N GLN A 58 5.90 24.05 9.36
CA GLN A 58 5.77 25.13 8.38
C GLN A 58 5.69 24.54 6.97
N PRO A 59 4.67 24.87 6.16
CA PRO A 59 4.56 24.40 4.78
C PRO A 59 5.78 24.82 3.97
N ARG A 60 6.42 23.85 3.29
CA ARG A 60 7.65 24.07 2.52
C ARG A 60 7.93 22.95 1.52
N VAL A 61 8.78 23.22 0.58
CA VAL A 61 9.42 22.25 -0.30
C VAL A 61 10.91 22.18 0.00
N GLU A 62 11.43 21.00 0.20
CA GLU A 62 12.86 20.73 0.33
C GLU A 62 13.31 19.87 -0.85
N VAL A 63 14.39 20.27 -1.50
CA VAL A 63 14.99 19.55 -2.63
C VAL A 63 16.33 18.96 -2.18
N PHE A 64 16.48 17.66 -2.35
CA PHE A 64 17.71 16.94 -2.05
C PHE A 64 18.33 16.44 -3.35
N ILE A 65 19.64 16.65 -3.52
CA ILE A 65 20.36 16.29 -4.74
C ILE A 65 21.56 15.44 -4.40
N GLN A 66 21.71 14.32 -5.10
CA GLN A 66 22.81 13.37 -4.93
C GLN A 66 23.29 12.86 -6.29
N GLY A 67 24.56 12.46 -6.36
CA GLY A 67 25.08 11.77 -7.53
C GLY A 67 24.62 10.31 -7.55
N ASN A 68 24.39 9.76 -8.72
CA ASN A 68 23.94 8.37 -8.91
C ASN A 68 25.06 7.31 -8.70
N ASN A 69 26.30 7.68 -8.46
CA ASN A 69 27.44 6.74 -8.49
C ASN A 69 27.74 6.01 -7.18
N GLY A 70 26.89 6.16 -6.14
CA GLY A 70 27.20 5.56 -4.83
C GLY A 70 28.41 6.17 -4.09
N ASN A 71 29.11 7.10 -4.68
CA ASN A 71 30.29 7.77 -4.14
C ASN A 71 29.90 9.03 -3.35
N GLY A 72 29.17 8.87 -2.26
CA GLY A 72 29.03 9.93 -1.28
C GLY A 72 28.43 11.25 -1.79
N ASP A 73 28.56 12.26 -0.97
CA ASP A 73 28.07 13.61 -1.28
C ASP A 73 28.98 14.30 -2.28
N LEU A 74 28.42 14.70 -3.43
CA LEU A 74 29.13 15.54 -4.38
C LEU A 74 29.33 16.95 -3.79
N PRO A 75 30.45 17.63 -4.07
CA PRO A 75 30.63 19.04 -3.74
C PRO A 75 29.48 19.88 -4.34
N LYS A 76 29.06 20.92 -3.64
CA LYS A 76 27.94 21.78 -4.06
C LYS A 76 28.19 22.40 -5.44
N GLU A 77 29.41 22.75 -5.74
CA GLU A 77 29.84 23.32 -7.02
C GLU A 77 29.65 22.31 -8.17
N GLU A 78 29.96 21.04 -7.94
CA GLU A 78 29.77 19.99 -8.93
C GLU A 78 28.29 19.69 -9.15
N ILE A 79 27.47 19.69 -8.08
CA ILE A 79 26.01 19.58 -8.17
C ILE A 79 25.46 20.72 -9.02
N GLN A 80 25.84 21.97 -8.74
CA GLN A 80 25.39 23.16 -9.47
C GLN A 80 25.75 23.06 -10.95
N LYS A 81 26.99 22.70 -11.28
CA LYS A 81 27.43 22.51 -12.65
C LYS A 81 26.61 21.48 -13.39
N ARG A 82 26.37 20.30 -12.79
CA ARG A 82 25.57 19.24 -13.41
C ARG A 82 24.11 19.64 -13.57
N LEU A 83 23.54 20.39 -12.63
CA LEU A 83 22.18 20.93 -12.74
C LEU A 83 22.09 21.88 -13.95
N ASP A 84 23.00 22.84 -14.05
CA ASP A 84 22.98 23.84 -15.11
C ASP A 84 23.17 23.23 -16.50
N GLU A 85 24.00 22.21 -16.60
CA GLU A 85 24.28 21.51 -17.87
C GLU A 85 23.16 20.55 -18.29
N ASN A 86 22.50 19.88 -17.35
CA ASN A 86 21.73 18.68 -17.65
C ASN A 86 20.27 18.69 -17.16
N TYR A 87 19.89 19.58 -16.26
CA TYR A 87 18.55 19.56 -15.66
C TYR A 87 17.85 20.92 -15.73
N ASP A 88 16.54 20.88 -15.84
CA ASP A 88 15.64 22.00 -15.61
C ASP A 88 14.91 21.77 -14.28
N LEU A 89 15.43 22.36 -13.19
CA LEU A 89 14.87 22.27 -11.84
C LEU A 89 13.97 23.47 -11.60
N LYS A 90 12.68 23.21 -11.33
CA LYS A 90 11.67 24.25 -11.06
C LYS A 90 10.86 23.92 -9.84
N VAL A 91 10.58 24.92 -9.00
CA VAL A 91 9.64 24.86 -7.89
C VAL A 91 8.84 26.16 -7.88
N ASP A 92 7.60 26.09 -8.37
CA ASP A 92 6.73 27.25 -8.53
C ASP A 92 5.37 27.04 -7.87
N VAL A 93 4.77 28.14 -7.42
CA VAL A 93 3.40 28.14 -6.87
C VAL A 93 2.60 29.19 -7.63
N SER A 94 1.46 28.80 -8.16
CA SER A 94 0.53 29.69 -8.85
C SER A 94 -0.91 29.17 -8.69
N GLY A 95 -1.84 30.04 -8.33
CA GLY A 95 -3.27 29.73 -8.26
C GLY A 95 -3.65 28.64 -7.25
N GLY A 96 -2.81 28.35 -6.26
CA GLY A 96 -3.02 27.26 -5.31
C GLY A 96 -2.40 25.92 -5.74
N GLU A 97 -1.73 25.88 -6.88
CA GLU A 97 -1.01 24.72 -7.39
C GLU A 97 0.50 24.86 -7.10
N LEU A 98 1.07 23.84 -6.51
CA LEU A 98 2.52 23.67 -6.36
C LEU A 98 3.05 22.80 -7.49
N HIS A 99 3.93 23.31 -8.30
CA HIS A 99 4.64 22.57 -9.34
C HIS A 99 6.11 22.42 -8.98
N ALA A 100 6.57 21.19 -8.74
CA ALA A 100 7.97 20.87 -8.49
C ALA A 100 8.46 19.89 -9.56
N SER A 101 9.49 20.25 -10.33
CA SER A 101 9.97 19.39 -11.40
C SER A 101 11.48 19.41 -11.55
N ALA A 102 12.03 18.26 -11.91
CA ALA A 102 13.43 18.09 -12.30
C ALA A 102 13.49 17.27 -13.60
N LYS A 103 13.53 17.97 -14.73
CA LYS A 103 13.53 17.35 -16.07
C LYS A 103 14.92 17.32 -16.65
N ASN A 104 15.28 16.21 -17.29
CA ASN A 104 16.51 16.13 -18.07
C ASN A 104 16.43 17.02 -19.31
N LYS A 105 17.45 17.84 -19.55
CA LYS A 105 17.60 18.64 -20.78
C LYS A 105 18.02 17.80 -21.99
N LYS A 106 18.61 16.62 -21.75
CA LYS A 106 19.16 15.70 -22.79
C LYS A 106 18.55 14.33 -22.64
N ASN A 107 18.19 13.69 -23.77
CA ASN A 107 17.62 12.36 -23.77
C ASN A 107 18.65 11.22 -23.49
N ASN A 108 19.92 11.42 -23.82
CA ASN A 108 21.00 10.48 -23.61
C ASN A 108 22.00 11.05 -22.60
N MET A 109 21.73 10.91 -21.31
CA MET A 109 22.65 11.31 -20.27
C MET A 109 23.49 10.11 -19.80
N ASP A 110 24.79 10.32 -19.63
CA ASP A 110 25.65 9.37 -18.97
C ASP A 110 25.15 9.16 -17.52
N TRP A 111 24.71 7.94 -17.19
CA TRP A 111 24.19 7.59 -15.88
C TRP A 111 25.17 7.91 -14.74
N LYS A 112 26.50 7.85 -15.00
CA LYS A 112 27.54 8.21 -14.04
C LYS A 112 27.56 9.69 -13.69
N LYS A 113 27.05 10.54 -14.57
CA LYS A 113 26.94 11.98 -14.38
C LYS A 113 25.55 12.41 -13.95
N SER A 114 24.59 11.49 -13.93
CA SER A 114 23.22 11.80 -13.55
C SER A 114 23.10 12.11 -12.06
N LEU A 115 22.09 12.93 -11.74
CA LEU A 115 21.73 13.31 -10.39
C LEU A 115 20.40 12.65 -10.00
N SER A 116 20.31 12.22 -8.76
CA SER A 116 19.05 11.87 -8.11
C SER A 116 18.50 13.13 -7.43
N ILE A 117 17.37 13.66 -7.91
CA ILE A 117 16.76 14.89 -7.41
C ILE A 117 15.45 14.53 -6.73
N SER A 118 15.45 14.55 -5.41
CA SER A 118 14.33 14.16 -4.56
C SER A 118 13.61 15.38 -4.00
N PHE A 119 12.31 15.28 -3.87
CA PHE A 119 11.45 16.30 -3.30
C PHE A 119 10.82 15.83 -2.01
N ARG A 120 10.89 16.64 -0.95
CA ARG A 120 10.15 16.47 0.28
C ARG A 120 9.27 17.69 0.48
N ILE A 121 7.96 17.46 0.56
CA ILE A 121 6.94 18.52 0.53
C ILE A 121 6.07 18.39 1.78
N TYR A 122 5.96 19.48 2.51
CA TYR A 122 5.11 19.62 3.67
C TYR A 122 3.99 20.60 3.34
N VAL A 123 2.74 20.13 3.39
CA VAL A 123 1.55 20.88 2.99
C VAL A 123 0.41 20.64 3.99
N PRO A 124 -0.65 21.46 4.00
CA PRO A 124 -1.88 21.11 4.72
C PRO A 124 -2.42 19.73 4.26
N GLY A 125 -3.02 18.97 5.19
CA GLY A 125 -3.47 17.60 4.89
C GLY A 125 -4.52 17.49 3.79
N ASN A 126 -5.30 18.53 3.52
CA ASN A 126 -6.36 18.51 2.50
C ASN A 126 -5.84 19.03 1.15
N VAL A 127 -5.15 18.17 0.41
CA VAL A 127 -4.60 18.48 -0.92
C VAL A 127 -4.75 17.29 -1.86
N ALA A 128 -4.88 17.57 -3.16
CA ALA A 128 -4.73 16.56 -4.19
C ALA A 128 -3.27 16.47 -4.65
N THR A 129 -2.82 15.29 -5.07
CA THR A 129 -1.46 15.11 -5.58
C THR A 129 -1.44 14.40 -6.94
N ASN A 130 -0.48 14.80 -7.79
CA ASN A 130 -0.12 14.09 -9.01
C ASN A 130 1.41 13.98 -9.08
N LEU A 131 1.92 12.78 -8.79
CA LEU A 131 3.34 12.55 -8.54
C LEU A 131 3.91 11.53 -9.51
N ASN A 132 5.00 11.88 -10.19
CA ASN A 132 5.65 10.99 -11.14
C ASN A 132 7.16 10.95 -10.89
N THR A 133 7.71 9.74 -10.82
CA THR A 133 9.15 9.51 -10.83
C THR A 133 9.47 8.25 -11.61
N SER A 134 10.67 8.10 -12.18
CA SER A 134 11.03 6.86 -12.86
C SER A 134 11.74 5.89 -11.92
N GLY A 135 12.65 6.36 -11.07
CA GLY A 135 13.50 5.47 -10.25
C GLY A 135 13.23 5.53 -8.76
N GLY A 136 12.72 6.64 -8.24
CA GLY A 136 12.57 6.86 -6.81
C GLY A 136 11.29 6.28 -6.22
N SER A 137 11.28 6.11 -4.91
CA SER A 137 10.08 5.74 -4.17
C SER A 137 9.17 6.95 -3.93
N ILE A 138 7.88 6.68 -3.76
CA ILE A 138 6.89 7.71 -3.43
C ILE A 138 6.35 7.40 -2.03
N HIS A 139 6.37 8.41 -1.17
CA HIS A 139 5.86 8.34 0.20
C HIS A 139 4.78 9.40 0.40
N LEU A 140 3.61 8.98 0.83
CA LEU A 140 2.48 9.84 1.16
C LEU A 140 2.02 9.56 2.58
N ASP A 141 1.84 10.59 3.38
CA ASP A 141 1.29 10.45 4.73
C ASP A 141 0.37 11.60 5.14
N ASN A 142 -0.68 11.27 5.91
CA ASN A 142 -1.64 12.22 6.48
C ASN A 142 -2.31 13.14 5.45
N LEU A 143 -2.74 12.61 4.31
CA LEU A 143 -3.38 13.37 3.23
C LEU A 143 -4.85 12.99 3.04
N THR A 144 -5.65 14.01 2.68
CA THR A 144 -7.05 13.84 2.32
C THR A 144 -7.30 14.45 0.94
N GLY A 145 -7.98 13.72 0.05
CA GLY A 145 -8.30 14.15 -1.32
C GLY A 145 -7.91 13.11 -2.37
N ALA A 146 -7.76 13.57 -3.61
CA ALA A 146 -7.38 12.70 -4.72
C ALA A 146 -5.85 12.56 -4.79
N GLN A 147 -5.34 11.35 -4.65
CA GLN A 147 -3.91 11.05 -4.71
C GLN A 147 -3.63 10.18 -5.93
N GLN A 148 -2.91 10.70 -6.89
CA GLN A 148 -2.48 9.97 -8.08
C GLN A 148 -0.96 9.97 -8.17
N PHE A 149 -0.35 8.79 -8.31
CA PHE A 149 1.11 8.68 -8.32
C PHE A 149 1.60 7.46 -9.09
N GLU A 150 2.76 7.62 -9.72
CA GLU A 150 3.38 6.58 -10.53
C GLU A 150 4.91 6.59 -10.38
N THR A 151 5.49 5.40 -10.31
CA THR A 151 6.93 5.19 -10.42
C THR A 151 7.21 3.95 -11.25
N SER A 152 8.38 3.84 -11.89
CA SER A 152 8.74 2.61 -12.60
C SER A 152 9.52 1.65 -11.71
N GLY A 153 10.50 2.15 -10.95
CA GLY A 153 11.39 1.29 -10.15
C GLY A 153 11.18 1.32 -8.66
N GLY A 154 10.69 2.43 -8.12
CA GLY A 154 10.57 2.65 -6.69
C GLY A 154 9.35 2.01 -6.03
N SER A 155 9.38 1.91 -4.73
CA SER A 155 8.26 1.43 -3.93
C SER A 155 7.28 2.57 -3.59
N LEU A 156 6.04 2.20 -3.31
CA LEU A 156 4.99 3.10 -2.86
C LEU A 156 4.72 2.87 -1.37
N HIS A 157 4.76 3.93 -0.57
CA HIS A 157 4.50 3.88 0.86
C HIS A 157 3.41 4.90 1.21
N LEU A 158 2.29 4.42 1.75
CA LEU A 158 1.10 5.21 2.02
C LEU A 158 0.65 4.98 3.46
N ASP A 159 0.49 6.04 4.22
CA ASP A 159 -0.05 5.95 5.57
C ASP A 159 -1.08 7.05 5.84
N LYS A 160 -2.22 6.70 6.43
CA LYS A 160 -3.30 7.63 6.80
C LYS A 160 -3.77 8.51 5.63
N ILE A 161 -4.06 7.89 4.49
CA ILE A 161 -4.62 8.58 3.33
C ILE A 161 -6.13 8.37 3.29
N THR A 162 -6.88 9.43 3.03
CA THR A 162 -8.34 9.38 2.89
C THR A 162 -8.76 9.97 1.55
N GLY A 163 -9.65 9.32 0.83
CA GLY A 163 -10.19 9.76 -0.46
C GLY A 163 -9.87 8.80 -1.60
N THR A 164 -9.64 9.33 -2.80
CA THR A 164 -9.33 8.51 -3.97
C THR A 164 -7.83 8.32 -4.11
N ILE A 165 -7.35 7.10 -3.98
CA ILE A 165 -5.94 6.73 -4.00
C ILE A 165 -5.68 5.86 -5.24
N LYS A 166 -4.88 6.36 -6.19
CA LYS A 166 -4.49 5.63 -7.39
C LYS A 166 -2.98 5.62 -7.54
N GLY A 167 -2.38 4.45 -7.35
CA GLY A 167 -0.92 4.30 -7.39
C GLY A 167 -0.44 3.14 -8.23
N ARG A 168 0.63 3.37 -9.00
CA ARG A 168 1.25 2.34 -9.84
C ARG A 168 2.75 2.33 -9.70
N THR A 169 3.31 1.12 -9.67
CA THR A 169 4.75 0.91 -9.86
C THR A 169 4.98 -0.30 -10.74
N SER A 170 6.12 -0.38 -11.44
CA SER A 170 6.44 -1.58 -12.23
C SER A 170 7.28 -2.57 -11.43
N GLY A 171 8.32 -2.10 -10.74
CA GLY A 171 9.26 -2.98 -10.04
C GLY A 171 9.13 -3.00 -8.53
N GLY A 172 8.71 -1.91 -7.92
CA GLY A 172 8.69 -1.75 -6.47
C GLY A 172 7.54 -2.43 -5.76
N SER A 173 7.67 -2.58 -4.47
CA SER A 173 6.60 -3.05 -3.59
C SER A 173 5.67 -1.91 -3.19
N ILE A 174 4.46 -2.27 -2.76
CA ILE A 174 3.46 -1.32 -2.27
C ILE A 174 3.16 -1.64 -0.80
N HIS A 175 3.23 -0.61 0.05
CA HIS A 175 2.83 -0.67 1.44
C HIS A 175 1.77 0.40 1.68
N VAL A 176 0.59 0.00 2.08
CA VAL A 176 -0.51 0.92 2.40
C VAL A 176 -1.07 0.60 3.78
N SER A 177 -1.21 1.62 4.62
CA SER A 177 -1.73 1.45 5.97
C SER A 177 -2.70 2.57 6.35
N ASN A 178 -3.64 2.23 7.25
CA ASN A 178 -4.57 3.17 7.90
C ASN A 178 -5.32 4.08 6.90
N SER A 179 -5.56 3.60 5.68
CA SER A 179 -6.11 4.40 4.58
C SER A 179 -7.56 4.03 4.28
N LYS A 180 -8.32 4.99 3.72
CA LYS A 180 -9.78 4.86 3.61
C LYS A 180 -10.32 5.34 2.28
N GLU A 181 -11.55 4.87 1.94
CA GLU A 181 -12.39 5.17 0.79
C GLU A 181 -12.00 4.38 -0.46
N ASP A 182 -11.52 5.00 -1.53
CA ASP A 182 -11.21 4.33 -2.79
C ASP A 182 -9.71 4.09 -2.96
N ILE A 183 -9.27 2.86 -2.86
CA ILE A 183 -7.85 2.45 -2.94
C ILE A 183 -7.65 1.57 -4.17
N ASP A 184 -6.93 2.04 -5.19
CA ASP A 184 -6.54 1.26 -6.38
C ASP A 184 -5.01 1.30 -6.56
N LEU A 185 -4.35 0.21 -6.19
CA LEU A 185 -2.90 0.10 -6.15
C LEU A 185 -2.41 -1.10 -6.95
N GLN A 186 -1.44 -0.89 -7.84
CA GLN A 186 -0.96 -1.90 -8.76
C GLN A 186 0.58 -1.91 -8.85
N THR A 187 1.15 -3.12 -8.86
CA THR A 187 2.56 -3.33 -9.19
C THR A 187 2.71 -4.50 -10.17
N SER A 188 3.80 -4.55 -10.94
CA SER A 188 4.07 -5.72 -11.77
C SER A 188 4.98 -6.73 -11.07
N GLY A 189 6.03 -6.29 -10.39
CA GLY A 189 7.04 -7.18 -9.82
C GLY A 189 7.00 -7.32 -8.30
N GLY A 190 6.70 -6.25 -7.58
CA GLY A 190 6.77 -6.22 -6.13
C GLY A 190 5.59 -6.86 -5.41
N SER A 191 5.75 -7.07 -4.13
CA SER A 191 4.66 -7.50 -3.25
C SER A 191 3.80 -6.32 -2.81
N VAL A 192 2.56 -6.61 -2.43
CA VAL A 192 1.65 -5.62 -1.84
C VAL A 192 1.35 -6.00 -0.40
N GLU A 193 1.53 -5.06 0.50
CA GLU A 193 1.16 -5.15 1.91
C GLU A 193 0.12 -4.08 2.22
N ALA A 194 -1.04 -4.50 2.76
CA ALA A 194 -2.13 -3.60 3.11
C ALA A 194 -2.63 -3.88 4.52
N ASN A 195 -2.60 -2.86 5.37
CA ASN A 195 -2.91 -2.98 6.79
C ASN A 195 -3.95 -1.93 7.22
N ASN A 196 -5.01 -2.37 7.92
CA ASN A 196 -6.02 -1.49 8.52
C ASN A 196 -6.65 -0.51 7.50
N CYS A 197 -7.02 -0.99 6.32
CA CYS A 197 -7.66 -0.17 5.29
C CYS A 197 -9.15 -0.45 5.19
N THR A 198 -9.93 0.58 4.85
CA THR A 198 -11.40 0.47 4.79
C THR A 198 -11.95 1.16 3.55
N GLY A 199 -12.94 0.52 2.90
CA GLY A 199 -13.67 1.08 1.76
C GLY A 199 -13.66 0.16 0.55
N ARG A 200 -13.55 0.72 -0.65
CA ARG A 200 -13.36 -0.04 -1.87
C ARG A 200 -11.88 -0.20 -2.14
N ILE A 201 -11.38 -1.41 -2.06
CA ILE A 201 -9.94 -1.71 -2.08
C ILE A 201 -9.64 -2.65 -3.25
N ARG A 202 -8.82 -2.18 -4.18
CA ARG A 202 -8.29 -2.98 -5.28
C ARG A 202 -6.77 -3.02 -5.20
N LEU A 203 -6.23 -4.22 -5.06
CA LEU A 203 -4.79 -4.48 -4.96
C LEU A 203 -4.38 -5.52 -5.98
N GLU A 204 -3.44 -5.19 -6.86
CA GLU A 204 -3.00 -6.10 -7.92
C GLU A 204 -1.49 -6.16 -8.02
N THR A 205 -0.97 -7.37 -8.16
CA THR A 205 0.43 -7.59 -8.56
C THR A 205 0.49 -8.71 -9.60
N SER A 206 1.54 -8.76 -10.42
CA SER A 206 1.73 -9.90 -11.33
C SER A 206 2.65 -10.95 -10.73
N GLY A 207 3.78 -10.55 -10.14
CA GLY A 207 4.80 -11.47 -9.63
C GLY A 207 4.83 -11.64 -8.13
N GLY A 208 4.52 -10.59 -7.37
CA GLY A 208 4.67 -10.55 -5.92
C GLY A 208 3.54 -11.24 -5.15
N SER A 209 3.73 -11.35 -3.86
CA SER A 209 2.71 -11.85 -2.93
C SER A 209 1.85 -10.71 -2.37
N LEU A 210 0.66 -11.05 -1.89
CA LEU A 210 -0.24 -10.14 -1.18
C LEU A 210 -0.29 -10.50 0.31
N HIS A 211 -0.10 -9.50 1.16
CA HIS A 211 -0.24 -9.60 2.62
C HIS A 211 -1.29 -8.59 3.08
N LEU A 212 -2.41 -9.10 3.58
CA LEU A 212 -3.60 -8.32 3.90
C LEU A 212 -3.97 -8.51 5.36
N ASP A 213 -4.02 -7.44 6.15
CA ASP A 213 -4.45 -7.52 7.54
C ASP A 213 -5.43 -6.40 7.90
N GLY A 214 -6.54 -6.76 8.55
CA GLY A 214 -7.50 -5.78 9.05
C GLY A 214 -8.20 -4.97 7.95
N LEU A 215 -8.55 -5.60 6.82
CA LEU A 215 -9.24 -4.92 5.73
C LEU A 215 -10.76 -5.00 5.87
N LYS A 216 -11.46 -3.92 5.50
CA LYS A 216 -12.91 -3.86 5.62
C LYS A 216 -13.58 -3.17 4.44
N GLY A 217 -14.61 -3.80 3.87
CA GLY A 217 -15.45 -3.25 2.79
C GLY A 217 -15.50 -4.12 1.54
N ASP A 218 -15.45 -3.51 0.35
CA ASP A 218 -15.43 -4.21 -0.93
C ASP A 218 -13.99 -4.42 -1.39
N ILE A 219 -13.48 -5.62 -1.27
CA ILE A 219 -12.04 -5.91 -1.42
C ILE A 219 -11.82 -6.82 -2.62
N LYS A 220 -10.95 -6.40 -3.53
CA LYS A 220 -10.42 -7.24 -4.59
C LYS A 220 -8.88 -7.24 -4.52
N ALA A 221 -8.29 -8.41 -4.26
CA ALA A 221 -6.85 -8.56 -4.15
C ALA A 221 -6.36 -9.76 -4.97
N THR A 222 -5.60 -9.52 -6.05
CA THR A 222 -5.21 -10.57 -7.00
C THR A 222 -3.73 -10.53 -7.35
N THR A 223 -3.16 -11.71 -7.56
CA THR A 223 -1.79 -11.87 -8.10
C THR A 223 -1.78 -12.96 -9.18
N SER A 224 -0.77 -13.00 -10.05
CA SER A 224 -0.61 -14.12 -10.96
C SER A 224 0.35 -15.17 -10.44
N GLY A 225 1.48 -14.77 -9.84
CA GLY A 225 2.54 -15.70 -9.43
C GLY A 225 2.64 -15.94 -7.93
N GLY A 226 2.40 -14.93 -7.13
CA GLY A 226 2.62 -14.97 -5.68
C GLY A 226 1.53 -15.66 -4.88
N SER A 227 1.78 -15.83 -3.60
CA SER A 227 0.79 -16.30 -2.64
C SER A 227 0.02 -15.15 -2.02
N ILE A 228 -1.17 -15.45 -1.52
CA ILE A 228 -2.04 -14.48 -0.84
C ILE A 228 -2.21 -14.91 0.61
N SER A 229 -1.89 -14.04 1.54
CA SER A 229 -2.20 -14.21 2.94
C SER A 229 -3.12 -13.08 3.42
N GLY A 230 -4.22 -13.44 4.07
CA GLY A 230 -5.21 -12.50 4.60
C GLY A 230 -5.60 -12.84 6.03
N ASN A 231 -5.69 -11.82 6.87
CA ASN A 231 -6.12 -11.95 8.26
C ASN A 231 -7.10 -10.84 8.60
N LYS A 232 -8.16 -11.15 9.35
CA LYS A 232 -9.17 -10.17 9.79
C LYS A 232 -9.80 -9.38 8.64
N ILE A 233 -10.40 -10.09 7.70
CA ILE A 233 -11.09 -9.49 6.56
C ILE A 233 -12.59 -9.43 6.82
N ASP A 234 -13.21 -8.26 6.63
CA ASP A 234 -14.63 -7.99 6.87
C ASP A 234 -15.28 -7.38 5.60
N GLY A 235 -16.42 -7.90 5.16
CA GLY A 235 -17.21 -7.36 4.03
C GLY A 235 -17.34 -8.32 2.84
N ASP A 236 -17.08 -7.86 1.63
CA ASP A 236 -17.10 -8.68 0.42
C ASP A 236 -15.66 -8.81 -0.13
N PHE A 237 -15.13 -10.03 -0.18
CA PHE A 237 -13.73 -10.29 -0.54
C PHE A 237 -13.60 -11.19 -1.77
N ILE A 238 -12.99 -10.66 -2.83
CA ILE A 238 -12.62 -11.37 -4.04
C ILE A 238 -11.10 -11.49 -4.10
N THR A 239 -10.59 -12.72 -4.21
CA THR A 239 -9.15 -12.95 -4.22
C THR A 239 -8.78 -14.11 -5.14
N GLY A 240 -7.60 -14.03 -5.77
CA GLY A 240 -7.18 -15.11 -6.66
C GLY A 240 -5.71 -15.02 -7.06
N THR A 241 -5.15 -16.20 -7.32
CA THR A 241 -3.80 -16.35 -7.84
C THR A 241 -3.76 -17.47 -8.89
N SER A 242 -2.82 -17.44 -9.84
CA SER A 242 -2.64 -18.57 -10.75
C SER A 242 -1.64 -19.60 -10.19
N GLY A 243 -0.56 -19.15 -9.56
CA GLY A 243 0.53 -20.05 -9.14
C GLY A 243 0.65 -20.29 -7.64
N GLY A 244 0.22 -19.37 -6.81
CA GLY A 244 0.44 -19.40 -5.36
C GLY A 244 -0.67 -20.05 -4.57
N SER A 245 -0.43 -20.19 -3.28
CA SER A 245 -1.46 -20.61 -2.32
C SER A 245 -2.17 -19.41 -1.69
N ILE A 246 -3.39 -19.63 -1.24
CA ILE A 246 -4.21 -18.66 -0.54
C ILE A 246 -4.39 -19.11 0.91
N ASN A 247 -3.98 -18.30 1.87
CA ASN A 247 -4.12 -18.58 3.30
C ASN A 247 -4.88 -17.43 3.98
N LEU A 248 -6.10 -17.72 4.42
CA LEU A 248 -7.01 -16.71 4.97
C LEU A 248 -7.48 -17.14 6.35
N THR A 249 -7.34 -16.24 7.33
CA THR A 249 -7.73 -16.50 8.72
C THR A 249 -8.59 -15.35 9.26
N ASP A 250 -9.39 -15.64 10.29
CA ASP A 250 -10.24 -14.68 10.97
C ASP A 250 -11.19 -13.90 10.02
N LEU A 251 -11.84 -14.65 9.10
CA LEU A 251 -12.73 -14.06 8.11
C LEU A 251 -14.13 -13.79 8.68
N SER A 252 -14.64 -12.59 8.44
CA SER A 252 -16.04 -12.20 8.70
C SER A 252 -16.65 -11.60 7.43
N CYS A 253 -16.62 -12.34 6.32
CA CYS A 253 -16.88 -11.81 4.99
C CYS A 253 -17.61 -12.79 4.07
N SER A 254 -18.15 -12.27 2.96
CA SER A 254 -18.40 -13.07 1.77
C SER A 254 -17.07 -13.28 1.04
N LEU A 255 -16.83 -14.46 0.50
CA LEU A 255 -15.55 -14.82 -0.13
C LEU A 255 -15.77 -15.39 -1.54
N ASP A 256 -15.02 -14.88 -2.52
CA ASP A 256 -14.78 -15.54 -3.80
C ASP A 256 -13.27 -15.72 -3.97
N ALA A 257 -12.77 -16.97 -3.76
CA ALA A 257 -11.36 -17.28 -3.77
C ALA A 257 -11.01 -18.33 -4.82
N SER A 258 -9.99 -18.07 -5.65
CA SER A 258 -9.58 -19.02 -6.69
C SER A 258 -8.07 -19.17 -6.82
N THR A 259 -7.62 -20.42 -7.09
CA THR A 259 -6.24 -20.69 -7.48
C THR A 259 -6.18 -21.81 -8.53
N SER A 260 -5.22 -21.70 -9.48
CA SER A 260 -5.03 -22.76 -10.47
C SER A 260 -4.08 -23.86 -9.98
N ALA A 261 -3.01 -23.52 -9.24
CA ALA A 261 -1.98 -24.49 -8.87
C ALA A 261 -1.72 -24.62 -7.36
N GLY A 262 -2.15 -23.66 -6.54
CA GLY A 262 -1.89 -23.68 -5.09
C GLY A 262 -3.03 -24.31 -4.27
N SER A 263 -2.83 -24.37 -2.97
CA SER A 263 -3.86 -24.76 -2.01
C SER A 263 -4.58 -23.55 -1.44
N ILE A 264 -5.83 -23.74 -1.01
CA ILE A 264 -6.60 -22.69 -0.33
C ILE A 264 -6.86 -23.16 1.10
N HIS A 265 -6.46 -22.36 2.06
CA HIS A 265 -6.86 -22.47 3.46
C HIS A 265 -7.72 -21.26 3.80
N ALA A 266 -8.93 -21.48 4.33
CA ALA A 266 -9.84 -20.42 4.73
C ALA A 266 -10.53 -20.74 6.05
N GLN A 267 -10.36 -19.85 7.03
CA GLN A 267 -10.96 -19.96 8.36
C GLN A 267 -11.92 -18.81 8.59
N PHE A 268 -13.19 -19.13 8.88
CA PHE A 268 -14.24 -18.14 9.11
C PHE A 268 -14.61 -18.02 10.58
N ILE A 269 -14.71 -16.79 11.06
CA ILE A 269 -15.43 -16.43 12.29
C ILE A 269 -16.93 -16.37 11.96
N SER A 270 -17.28 -15.75 10.82
CA SER A 270 -18.64 -15.69 10.31
C SER A 270 -18.66 -15.63 8.77
N VAL A 271 -19.59 -16.34 8.17
CA VAL A 271 -19.82 -16.31 6.72
C VAL A 271 -20.78 -15.17 6.39
N GLY A 272 -20.43 -14.33 5.42
CA GLY A 272 -21.30 -13.28 4.91
C GLY A 272 -22.43 -13.80 4.02
N LYS A 273 -22.63 -13.20 2.85
CA LYS A 273 -23.71 -13.59 1.91
C LYS A 273 -23.46 -14.98 1.28
N SER A 274 -22.20 -15.24 0.92
CA SER A 274 -21.80 -16.51 0.29
C SER A 274 -20.28 -16.72 0.40
N VAL A 275 -19.90 -17.98 0.27
CA VAL A 275 -18.50 -18.41 0.08
C VAL A 275 -18.43 -19.22 -1.20
N LYS A 276 -17.51 -18.84 -2.09
CA LYS A 276 -17.17 -19.57 -3.29
C LYS A 276 -15.67 -19.81 -3.34
N ILE A 277 -15.26 -21.07 -3.43
CA ILE A 277 -13.86 -21.47 -3.48
C ILE A 277 -13.65 -22.39 -4.69
N ASP A 278 -12.66 -22.06 -5.52
CA ASP A 278 -12.27 -22.87 -6.67
C ASP A 278 -10.75 -23.14 -6.65
N ALA A 279 -10.37 -24.41 -6.53
CA ALA A 279 -8.97 -24.84 -6.54
C ALA A 279 -8.77 -25.90 -7.63
N SER A 280 -8.16 -25.50 -8.76
CA SER A 280 -8.03 -26.39 -9.92
C SER A 280 -7.03 -27.54 -9.71
N SER A 281 -6.03 -27.43 -8.83
CA SER A 281 -5.02 -28.48 -8.62
C SER A 281 -4.61 -28.69 -7.16
N GLY A 282 -4.97 -27.82 -6.25
CA GLY A 282 -4.54 -27.89 -4.84
C GLY A 282 -5.55 -28.52 -3.91
N ARG A 283 -5.23 -28.50 -2.63
CA ARG A 283 -6.17 -28.84 -1.56
C ARG A 283 -6.94 -27.64 -1.10
N VAL A 284 -8.15 -27.87 -0.63
CA VAL A 284 -8.94 -26.86 0.07
C VAL A 284 -9.13 -27.28 1.51
N ASP A 285 -8.67 -26.48 2.46
CA ASP A 285 -8.91 -26.66 3.89
C ASP A 285 -9.82 -25.52 4.35
N LEU A 286 -11.08 -25.84 4.64
CA LEU A 286 -12.12 -24.88 4.99
C LEU A 286 -12.57 -25.10 6.44
N GLN A 287 -12.56 -24.03 7.23
CA GLN A 287 -13.07 -24.03 8.59
C GLN A 287 -14.26 -23.07 8.70
N LEU A 288 -15.41 -23.60 9.12
CA LEU A 288 -16.67 -22.87 9.22
C LEU A 288 -17.16 -22.81 10.68
N PRO A 289 -17.89 -21.73 11.06
CA PRO A 289 -18.47 -21.60 12.39
C PRO A 289 -19.59 -22.59 12.63
N SER A 290 -19.57 -23.32 13.77
CA SER A 290 -20.51 -24.38 14.11
C SER A 290 -21.94 -23.90 14.38
N LYS A 291 -22.12 -22.62 14.71
CA LYS A 291 -23.44 -22.09 15.12
C LYS A 291 -24.20 -21.39 13.98
N GLN A 292 -23.59 -21.17 12.84
CA GLN A 292 -24.21 -20.48 11.71
C GLN A 292 -24.98 -21.45 10.81
N GLY A 293 -26.17 -21.06 10.35
CA GLY A 293 -26.91 -21.77 9.33
C GLY A 293 -26.29 -21.60 7.95
N LEU A 294 -25.96 -22.69 7.26
CA LEU A 294 -25.29 -22.66 5.97
C LEU A 294 -25.89 -23.68 5.00
N ASN A 295 -25.90 -23.38 3.72
CA ASN A 295 -26.17 -24.33 2.64
C ASN A 295 -24.83 -24.73 2.04
N LEU A 296 -24.52 -26.02 2.05
CA LEU A 296 -23.26 -26.57 1.57
C LEU A 296 -23.44 -27.22 0.20
N ASP A 297 -22.57 -26.91 -0.78
CA ASP A 297 -22.37 -27.67 -2.03
C ASP A 297 -20.86 -27.79 -2.28
N LEU A 298 -20.29 -28.91 -1.84
CA LEU A 298 -18.87 -29.21 -1.98
C LEU A 298 -18.68 -30.34 -2.99
N ARG A 299 -17.71 -30.19 -3.90
CA ARG A 299 -17.32 -31.20 -4.89
C ARG A 299 -15.81 -31.29 -4.99
N ALA A 300 -15.29 -32.52 -4.90
CA ALA A 300 -13.86 -32.82 -5.03
C ALA A 300 -13.65 -34.32 -5.31
N ASP A 301 -12.44 -34.73 -5.67
CA ASP A 301 -12.10 -36.19 -5.77
C ASP A 301 -12.21 -36.87 -4.39
N ARG A 302 -11.97 -36.13 -3.32
CA ARG A 302 -12.11 -36.61 -1.95
C ARG A 302 -12.52 -35.50 -1.00
N ILE A 303 -13.60 -35.68 -0.29
CA ILE A 303 -14.07 -34.81 0.78
C ILE A 303 -13.94 -35.49 2.13
N GLU A 304 -13.31 -34.79 3.07
CA GLU A 304 -13.24 -35.19 4.48
C GLU A 304 -13.95 -34.12 5.31
N THR A 305 -14.82 -34.57 6.24
CA THR A 305 -15.59 -33.62 7.05
C THR A 305 -15.96 -34.23 8.41
N ASN A 306 -16.11 -33.32 9.40
CA ASN A 306 -16.61 -33.64 10.75
C ASN A 306 -18.09 -33.28 10.94
N LEU A 307 -18.88 -33.16 9.84
CA LEU A 307 -20.32 -32.87 9.92
C LEU A 307 -21.06 -33.94 10.76
N ALA A 308 -21.84 -33.48 11.73
CA ALA A 308 -22.57 -34.26 12.70
C ALA A 308 -24.10 -34.11 12.55
N ASP A 309 -24.85 -34.33 13.59
CA ASP A 309 -26.33 -34.39 13.60
C ASP A 309 -27.06 -33.07 13.21
N ASN A 310 -26.37 -31.97 13.25
CA ASN A 310 -26.89 -30.66 12.81
C ASN A 310 -26.83 -30.47 11.29
N PHE A 311 -26.35 -31.44 10.53
CA PHE A 311 -26.33 -31.45 9.06
C PHE A 311 -27.46 -32.34 8.52
N SER A 312 -28.20 -31.79 7.55
CA SER A 312 -29.27 -32.50 6.83
C SER A 312 -28.99 -32.44 5.33
N GLY A 313 -28.72 -33.60 4.71
CA GLY A 313 -28.39 -33.67 3.29
C GLY A 313 -27.64 -34.95 2.93
N SER A 314 -27.02 -34.96 1.75
CA SER A 314 -26.17 -36.04 1.25
C SER A 314 -24.70 -35.80 1.55
N LYS A 315 -24.00 -36.83 1.99
CA LYS A 315 -22.58 -36.80 2.32
C LYS A 315 -21.88 -38.02 1.75
N ASP A 316 -21.20 -37.82 0.62
CA ASP A 316 -20.42 -38.86 -0.07
C ASP A 316 -18.92 -38.44 -0.13
N LYS A 317 -18.07 -39.35 -0.63
CA LYS A 317 -16.62 -39.05 -0.76
C LYS A 317 -16.28 -37.89 -1.70
N GLU A 318 -17.11 -37.69 -2.71
CA GLU A 318 -16.86 -36.72 -3.78
C GLU A 318 -17.82 -35.52 -3.75
N ARG A 319 -18.93 -35.64 -2.95
CA ARG A 319 -19.95 -34.58 -2.87
C ARG A 319 -20.54 -34.47 -1.49
N VAL A 320 -20.67 -33.28 -1.01
CA VAL A 320 -21.48 -32.94 0.18
C VAL A 320 -22.49 -31.86 -0.22
N GLU A 321 -23.78 -32.15 -0.11
CA GLU A 321 -24.85 -31.21 -0.43
C GLU A 321 -25.93 -31.24 0.63
N GLY A 322 -26.24 -30.11 1.25
CA GLY A 322 -27.24 -30.05 2.30
C GLY A 322 -27.20 -28.77 3.12
N LYS A 323 -27.88 -28.86 4.27
CA LYS A 323 -28.06 -27.74 5.19
C LYS A 323 -27.39 -28.02 6.54
N LEU A 324 -26.56 -27.13 6.97
CA LEU A 324 -26.00 -27.05 8.32
C LEU A 324 -26.88 -26.09 9.15
N ASN A 325 -27.29 -26.50 10.35
CA ASN A 325 -28.15 -25.72 11.26
C ASN A 325 -29.40 -25.12 10.58
N GLY A 326 -30.08 -25.88 9.74
CA GLY A 326 -31.31 -25.45 9.06
C GLY A 326 -31.09 -24.65 7.76
N GLY A 327 -29.85 -24.37 7.38
CA GLY A 327 -29.50 -23.65 6.16
C GLY A 327 -29.37 -22.13 6.35
N GLY A 328 -28.80 -21.47 5.34
CA GLY A 328 -28.51 -20.04 5.35
C GLY A 328 -27.63 -19.64 4.16
N SER A 329 -26.53 -18.94 4.40
CA SER A 329 -25.58 -18.53 3.38
C SER A 329 -25.01 -19.72 2.59
N LEU A 330 -24.84 -19.55 1.27
CA LEU A 330 -24.30 -20.59 0.40
C LEU A 330 -22.78 -20.72 0.57
N VAL A 331 -22.33 -21.95 0.73
CA VAL A 331 -20.90 -22.31 0.71
C VAL A 331 -20.69 -23.30 -0.44
N GLU A 332 -20.13 -22.81 -1.52
CA GLU A 332 -19.80 -23.58 -2.71
C GLU A 332 -18.28 -23.79 -2.79
N VAL A 333 -17.86 -25.05 -2.86
CA VAL A 333 -16.44 -25.40 -2.99
C VAL A 333 -16.25 -26.39 -4.14
N ARG A 334 -15.33 -26.05 -5.03
CA ARG A 334 -14.88 -26.92 -6.12
C ARG A 334 -13.38 -27.16 -6.00
N GLY A 335 -13.01 -28.39 -5.81
CA GLY A 335 -11.62 -28.82 -5.75
C GLY A 335 -11.37 -30.03 -6.63
N SER A 336 -10.25 -30.07 -7.34
CA SER A 336 -9.85 -31.24 -8.14
C SER A 336 -9.12 -32.32 -7.34
N ASN A 337 -8.83 -32.08 -6.07
CA ASN A 337 -8.12 -33.02 -5.22
C ASN A 337 -8.93 -33.26 -3.93
N ARG A 338 -8.39 -32.85 -2.83
CA ARG A 338 -8.98 -33.06 -1.50
C ARG A 338 -9.59 -31.74 -0.99
N VAL A 339 -10.79 -31.85 -0.48
CA VAL A 339 -11.45 -30.83 0.33
C VAL A 339 -11.59 -31.35 1.76
N SER A 340 -11.04 -30.60 2.71
CA SER A 340 -11.21 -30.84 4.15
C SER A 340 -12.12 -29.75 4.70
N LEU A 341 -13.28 -30.15 5.21
CA LEU A 341 -14.24 -29.26 5.88
C LEU A 341 -14.26 -29.54 7.36
N THR A 342 -13.95 -28.54 8.16
CA THR A 342 -14.07 -28.58 9.61
C THR A 342 -15.11 -27.55 10.08
N VAL A 343 -16.01 -27.98 10.94
CA VAL A 343 -17.01 -27.13 11.60
C VAL A 343 -16.64 -26.98 13.06
N ASN A 344 -16.29 -25.79 13.53
CA ASN A 344 -15.78 -25.51 14.88
C ASN A 344 -16.73 -24.64 15.70
#